data_8ff2effad61219fffdac4c2daff7bb0e
#
_entry.id   8ff2effad61219fffdac4c2daff7bb0e
#
_cell.length_a   1.000
_cell.length_b   1.000
_cell.length_c   1.000
_cell.angle_alpha   90.00
_cell.angle_beta   90.00
_cell.angle_gamma   90.00
#
_symmetry.space_group_name_H-M   'P 1'
#
loop_
_entity.id
_entity.type
_entity.pdbx_description
1 polymer ?
#
loop_
_entity_poly.entity_id
_entity_poly.type
_entity_poly.pdbx_seq_one_letter_code
_entity_poly.pdbx_strand_id
1 'polypeptide(L)'
;MMSVAQMESQNTSVRLQRYMQAAAHAGKIHAGPRRFGYERDGVTVRADEAEVIRETAQRLLAGASLRSIVADLNSRGIRGAGGKPLSTRSLGRILKASRTAAIVVYRGEEVASGTWEPILDRPTWEQVRQVLDDPSRSTASSRARRYLLGGFLICGIKGCGKPLISRLKYEPWGTTRR
;
A
#
# COMPACT_ATOMS: atom_id res chain seq x y z
N MET A 1 30.37 0.35 29.07
CA MET A 1 29.29 0.31 30.09
C MET A 1 28.00 0.79 29.45
N MET A 2 26.94 -0.04 29.40
CA MET A 2 25.61 0.41 28.97
C MET A 2 25.02 1.33 30.04
N SER A 3 24.44 2.45 29.63
CA SER A 3 23.73 3.37 30.53
C SER A 3 22.40 2.75 30.99
N VAL A 4 21.97 3.03 32.22
CA VAL A 4 20.69 2.57 32.77
C VAL A 4 19.53 2.94 31.84
N ALA A 5 19.54 4.13 31.25
CA ALA A 5 18.55 4.58 30.26
C ALA A 5 18.50 3.71 28.99
N GLN A 6 19.64 3.17 28.56
CA GLN A 6 19.66 2.21 27.42
C GLN A 6 19.05 0.87 27.80
N MET A 7 19.26 0.39 29.02
CA MET A 7 18.65 -0.86 29.51
C MET A 7 17.13 -0.72 29.66
N GLU A 8 16.64 0.41 30.18
CA GLU A 8 15.20 0.69 30.29
C GLU A 8 14.52 0.78 28.92
N SER A 9 15.15 1.45 27.96
CA SER A 9 14.64 1.54 26.59
C SER A 9 14.55 0.17 25.91
N GLN A 10 15.57 -0.67 26.08
CA GLN A 10 15.58 -2.05 25.56
C GLN A 10 14.51 -2.92 26.21
N ASN A 11 14.35 -2.85 27.53
CA ASN A 11 13.33 -3.59 28.28
C ASN A 11 11.91 -3.19 27.84
N THR A 12 11.67 -1.90 27.62
CA THR A 12 10.38 -1.39 27.13
C THR A 12 10.09 -1.90 25.72
N SER A 13 11.07 -1.91 24.83
CA SER A 13 10.95 -2.42 23.48
C SER A 13 10.62 -3.92 23.45
N VAL A 14 11.30 -4.72 24.27
CA VAL A 14 11.04 -6.15 24.39
C VAL A 14 9.64 -6.44 24.94
N ARG A 15 9.20 -5.71 25.97
CA ARG A 15 7.84 -5.85 26.51
C ARG A 15 6.77 -5.51 25.45
N LEU A 16 6.97 -4.42 24.70
CA LEU A 16 6.05 -4.01 23.64
C LEU A 16 5.99 -5.06 22.51
N GLN A 17 7.13 -5.62 22.12
CA GLN A 17 7.16 -6.68 21.09
C GLN A 17 6.43 -7.94 21.56
N ARG A 18 6.61 -8.37 22.79
CA ARG A 18 5.91 -9.53 23.38
C ARG A 18 4.40 -9.28 23.44
N TYR A 19 4.00 -8.08 23.86
CA TYR A 19 2.59 -7.67 23.88
C TYR A 19 1.97 -7.71 22.47
N MET A 20 2.64 -7.12 21.48
CA MET A 20 2.17 -7.10 20.08
C MET A 20 2.07 -8.50 19.50
N GLN A 21 3.04 -9.37 19.79
CA GLN A 21 3.03 -10.78 19.39
C GLN A 21 1.83 -11.52 20.01
N ALA A 22 1.65 -11.41 21.32
CA ALA A 22 0.53 -12.05 22.02
C ALA A 22 -0.83 -11.53 21.51
N ALA A 23 -0.95 -10.23 21.28
CA ALA A 23 -2.15 -9.64 20.71
C ALA A 23 -2.44 -10.16 19.28
N ALA A 24 -1.40 -10.31 18.44
CA ALA A 24 -1.53 -10.85 17.10
C ALA A 24 -1.99 -12.32 17.14
N HIS A 25 -1.40 -13.16 17.98
CA HIS A 25 -1.83 -14.56 18.17
C HIS A 25 -3.26 -14.67 18.74
N ALA A 26 -3.70 -13.69 19.54
CA ALA A 26 -5.08 -13.60 20.01
C ALA A 26 -6.07 -13.03 18.97
N GLY A 27 -5.64 -12.84 17.72
CA GLY A 27 -6.49 -12.31 16.66
C GLY A 27 -6.83 -10.82 16.80
N LYS A 28 -6.18 -10.09 17.70
CA LYS A 28 -6.45 -8.67 17.96
C LYS A 28 -5.66 -7.76 17.03
N ILE A 29 -6.29 -6.65 16.65
CA ILE A 29 -5.65 -5.63 15.83
C ILE A 29 -4.96 -4.59 16.71
N HIS A 30 -3.80 -4.14 16.27
CA HIS A 30 -3.18 -2.94 16.85
C HIS A 30 -3.94 -1.68 16.38
N ALA A 31 -4.27 -0.80 17.33
CA ALA A 31 -4.88 0.50 17.06
C ALA A 31 -3.94 1.37 16.21
N GLY A 32 -4.52 2.13 15.29
CA GLY A 32 -3.78 2.98 14.37
C GLY A 32 -4.71 3.95 13.65
N PRO A 33 -4.24 4.68 12.63
CA PRO A 33 -5.10 5.51 11.80
C PRO A 33 -6.24 4.69 11.19
N ARG A 34 -7.42 5.30 11.07
CA ARG A 34 -8.59 4.67 10.45
C ARG A 34 -8.23 4.06 9.08
N ARG A 35 -8.67 2.85 8.85
CA ARG A 35 -8.51 2.15 7.58
C ARG A 35 -9.80 2.23 6.78
N PHE A 36 -9.68 2.35 5.47
CA PHE A 36 -10.82 2.32 4.56
C PHE A 36 -11.53 0.97 4.66
N GLY A 37 -12.86 0.99 4.80
CA GLY A 37 -13.70 -0.19 5.05
C GLY A 37 -13.99 -0.45 6.53
N TYR A 38 -13.33 0.27 7.46
CA TYR A 38 -13.49 0.08 8.90
C TYR A 38 -13.64 1.40 9.64
N GLU A 39 -14.28 1.35 10.79
CA GLU A 39 -14.32 2.45 11.75
C GLU A 39 -12.95 2.65 12.42
N ARG A 40 -12.88 3.64 13.32
CA ARG A 40 -11.62 4.02 13.97
C ARG A 40 -11.09 2.95 14.92
N ASP A 41 -11.95 2.10 15.45
CA ASP A 41 -11.60 0.93 16.25
C ASP A 41 -10.85 -0.14 15.43
N GLY A 42 -10.99 -0.10 14.11
CA GLY A 42 -10.36 -1.03 13.18
C GLY A 42 -11.01 -2.41 13.13
N VAL A 43 -12.14 -2.62 13.80
CA VAL A 43 -12.87 -3.89 13.92
C VAL A 43 -14.24 -3.77 13.28
N THR A 44 -14.97 -2.68 13.56
CA THR A 44 -16.32 -2.44 13.05
C THR A 44 -16.26 -2.13 11.55
N VAL A 45 -17.00 -2.91 10.76
CA VAL A 45 -17.08 -2.72 9.29
C VAL A 45 -17.96 -1.53 8.99
N ARG A 46 -17.49 -0.67 8.11
CA ARG A 46 -18.23 0.47 7.57
C ARG A 46 -18.89 0.06 6.25
N ALA A 47 -20.22 -0.09 6.27
CA ALA A 47 -20.97 -0.71 5.18
C ALA A 47 -20.76 -0.05 3.82
N ASP A 48 -20.81 1.29 3.76
CA ASP A 48 -20.60 2.08 2.55
C ASP A 48 -19.21 1.85 1.91
N GLU A 49 -18.15 1.86 2.72
CA GLU A 49 -16.79 1.64 2.25
C GLU A 49 -16.52 0.15 1.97
N ALA A 50 -17.13 -0.75 2.72
CA ALA A 50 -17.01 -2.19 2.50
C ALA A 50 -17.65 -2.62 1.17
N GLU A 51 -18.77 -2.02 0.79
CA GLU A 51 -19.42 -2.26 -0.50
C GLU A 51 -18.49 -1.83 -1.65
N VAL A 52 -17.85 -0.67 -1.53
CA VAL A 52 -16.85 -0.21 -2.50
C VAL A 52 -15.68 -1.19 -2.64
N ILE A 53 -15.22 -1.79 -1.52
CA ILE A 53 -14.15 -2.80 -1.56
C ILE A 53 -14.63 -4.04 -2.31
N ARG A 54 -15.84 -4.55 -2.03
CA ARG A 54 -16.42 -5.72 -2.69
C ARG A 54 -16.63 -5.47 -4.19
N GLU A 55 -17.25 -4.34 -4.56
CA GLU A 55 -17.41 -3.90 -5.95
C GLU A 55 -16.07 -3.86 -6.69
N THR A 56 -15.08 -3.24 -6.06
CA THR A 56 -13.74 -3.11 -6.66
C THR A 56 -13.06 -4.46 -6.87
N ALA A 57 -13.17 -5.37 -5.91
CA ALA A 57 -12.62 -6.71 -6.00
C ALA A 57 -13.26 -7.49 -7.16
N GLN A 58 -14.58 -7.47 -7.28
CA GLN A 58 -15.30 -8.12 -8.37
C GLN A 58 -14.92 -7.56 -9.74
N ARG A 59 -14.86 -6.23 -9.88
CA ARG A 59 -14.46 -5.57 -11.14
C ARG A 59 -13.03 -5.90 -11.53
N LEU A 60 -12.13 -5.98 -10.55
CA LEU A 60 -10.73 -6.36 -10.78
C LEU A 60 -10.61 -7.80 -11.27
N LEU A 61 -11.34 -8.74 -10.66
CA LEU A 61 -11.38 -10.14 -11.07
C LEU A 61 -12.04 -10.32 -12.43
N ALA A 62 -13.02 -9.47 -12.77
CA ALA A 62 -13.60 -9.40 -14.10
C ALA A 62 -12.66 -8.77 -15.17
N GLY A 63 -11.41 -8.44 -14.82
CA GLY A 63 -10.39 -7.94 -15.73
C GLY A 63 -10.29 -6.42 -15.85
N ALA A 64 -11.07 -5.64 -15.10
CA ALA A 64 -10.96 -4.19 -15.12
C ALA A 64 -9.60 -3.71 -14.59
N SER A 65 -9.09 -2.61 -15.13
CA SER A 65 -7.84 -2.03 -14.65
C SER A 65 -8.07 -1.21 -13.37
N LEU A 66 -7.09 -1.23 -12.44
CA LEU A 66 -7.14 -0.35 -11.26
C LEU A 66 -7.31 1.12 -11.63
N ARG A 67 -6.76 1.54 -12.77
CA ARG A 67 -6.83 2.93 -13.23
C ARG A 67 -8.25 3.32 -13.61
N SER A 68 -8.97 2.47 -14.35
CA SER A 68 -10.37 2.72 -14.72
C SER A 68 -11.29 2.73 -13.50
N ILE A 69 -11.09 1.78 -12.56
CA ILE A 69 -11.85 1.69 -11.33
C ILE A 69 -11.65 2.97 -10.47
N VAL A 70 -10.40 3.41 -10.29
CA VAL A 70 -10.08 4.63 -9.53
C VAL A 70 -10.70 5.87 -10.17
N ALA A 71 -10.67 5.98 -11.51
CA ALA A 71 -11.29 7.11 -12.21
C ALA A 71 -12.80 7.16 -11.95
N ASP A 72 -13.48 6.03 -12.04
CA ASP A 72 -14.91 5.89 -11.75
C ASP A 72 -15.24 6.23 -10.29
N LEU A 73 -14.53 5.62 -9.32
CA LEU A 73 -14.75 5.90 -7.90
C LEU A 73 -14.57 7.38 -7.55
N ASN A 74 -13.55 8.03 -8.12
CA ASN A 74 -13.31 9.45 -7.90
C ASN A 74 -14.38 10.33 -8.56
N SER A 75 -14.92 9.96 -9.74
CA SER A 75 -16.03 10.68 -10.38
C SER A 75 -17.32 10.58 -9.57
N ARG A 76 -17.56 9.45 -8.91
CA ARG A 76 -18.65 9.25 -7.95
C ARG A 76 -18.44 9.97 -6.61
N GLY A 77 -17.33 10.69 -6.44
CA GLY A 77 -17.02 11.44 -5.22
C GLY A 77 -16.48 10.59 -4.07
N ILE A 78 -16.19 9.30 -4.28
CA ILE A 78 -15.68 8.40 -3.25
C ILE A 78 -14.26 8.78 -2.88
N ARG A 79 -13.99 8.92 -1.58
CA ARG A 79 -12.72 9.37 -1.04
C ARG A 79 -12.12 8.31 -0.13
N GLY A 80 -10.78 8.26 -0.04
CA GLY A 80 -10.10 7.39 0.91
C GLY A 80 -10.35 7.78 2.37
N ALA A 81 -9.92 6.94 3.31
CA ALA A 81 -10.12 7.12 4.75
C ALA A 81 -9.68 8.49 5.31
N GLY A 82 -8.75 9.16 4.64
CA GLY A 82 -8.27 10.52 4.99
C GLY A 82 -8.93 11.63 4.16
N GLY A 83 -10.06 11.40 3.49
CA GLY A 83 -10.78 12.39 2.68
C GLY A 83 -10.12 12.74 1.34
N LYS A 84 -8.96 12.18 1.03
CA LYS A 84 -8.24 12.43 -0.23
C LYS A 84 -8.79 11.55 -1.36
N PRO A 85 -8.70 11.99 -2.63
CA PRO A 85 -9.01 11.15 -3.78
C PRO A 85 -8.23 9.84 -3.74
N LEU A 86 -8.87 8.76 -4.21
CA LEU A 86 -8.21 7.47 -4.34
C LEU A 86 -7.17 7.53 -5.47
N SER A 87 -6.06 6.82 -5.27
CA SER A 87 -5.05 6.56 -6.29
C SER A 87 -4.97 5.04 -6.54
N THR A 88 -4.43 4.63 -7.69
CA THR A 88 -4.21 3.21 -8.00
C THR A 88 -3.37 2.52 -6.91
N ARG A 89 -2.37 3.24 -6.36
CA ARG A 89 -1.53 2.75 -5.27
C ARG A 89 -2.32 2.57 -3.97
N SER A 90 -3.17 3.56 -3.60
CA SER A 90 -3.97 3.46 -2.37
C SER A 90 -5.02 2.36 -2.47
N LEU A 91 -5.71 2.25 -3.61
CA LEU A 91 -6.71 1.22 -3.85
C LEU A 91 -6.07 -0.18 -3.85
N GLY A 92 -4.94 -0.37 -4.54
CA GLY A 92 -4.20 -1.63 -4.51
C GLY A 92 -3.77 -2.04 -3.10
N ARG A 93 -3.35 -1.09 -2.25
CA ARG A 93 -3.03 -1.37 -0.84
C ARG A 93 -4.26 -1.75 -0.02
N ILE A 94 -5.41 -1.12 -0.26
CA ILE A 94 -6.67 -1.46 0.42
C ILE A 94 -7.06 -2.91 0.09
N LEU A 95 -7.08 -3.27 -1.19
CA LEU A 95 -7.46 -4.61 -1.65
C LEU A 95 -6.50 -5.71 -1.17
N LYS A 96 -5.19 -5.43 -1.10
CA LYS A 96 -4.16 -6.38 -0.66
C LYS A 96 -4.05 -6.49 0.87
N ALA A 97 -4.72 -5.61 1.61
CA ALA A 97 -4.62 -5.62 3.07
C ALA A 97 -5.21 -6.91 3.62
N SER A 98 -4.43 -7.68 4.39
CA SER A 98 -4.85 -8.92 5.05
C SER A 98 -6.07 -8.73 5.95
N ARG A 99 -6.22 -7.52 6.50
CA ARG A 99 -7.36 -7.12 7.32
C ARG A 99 -8.70 -7.29 6.60
N THR A 100 -8.78 -7.03 5.29
CA THR A 100 -10.04 -7.16 4.54
C THR A 100 -10.57 -8.59 4.50
N ALA A 101 -9.71 -9.57 4.69
CA ALA A 101 -10.04 -10.98 4.81
C ALA A 101 -9.99 -11.50 6.27
N ALA A 102 -9.98 -10.60 7.27
CA ALA A 102 -9.85 -10.93 8.69
C ALA A 102 -8.62 -11.81 8.99
N ILE A 103 -7.49 -11.52 8.36
CA ILE A 103 -6.23 -12.23 8.58
C ILE A 103 -5.28 -11.32 9.37
N VAL A 104 -4.73 -11.85 10.46
CA VAL A 104 -3.71 -11.17 11.25
C VAL A 104 -2.33 -11.56 10.76
N VAL A 105 -1.54 -10.57 10.38
CA VAL A 105 -0.16 -10.74 9.92
C VAL A 105 0.78 -10.10 10.95
N TYR A 106 1.76 -10.86 11.42
CA TYR A 106 2.84 -10.39 12.29
C TYR A 106 4.20 -10.72 11.67
N ARG A 107 5.04 -9.70 11.50
CA ARG A 107 6.37 -9.81 10.86
C ARG A 107 6.37 -10.45 9.46
N GLY A 108 5.26 -10.29 8.72
CA GLY A 108 5.12 -10.80 7.36
C GLY A 108 4.48 -12.19 7.28
N GLU A 109 4.25 -12.85 8.41
CA GLU A 109 3.63 -14.18 8.48
C GLU A 109 2.18 -14.08 8.98
N GLU A 110 1.31 -14.91 8.44
CA GLU A 110 -0.06 -15.06 8.93
C GLU A 110 -0.03 -15.86 10.25
N VAL A 111 -0.50 -15.24 11.33
CA VAL A 111 -0.41 -15.84 12.67
C VAL A 111 -1.75 -16.26 13.26
N ALA A 112 -2.84 -15.64 12.84
CA ALA A 112 -4.18 -15.94 13.34
C ALA A 112 -5.27 -15.41 12.40
N SER A 113 -6.48 -15.93 12.56
CA SER A 113 -7.68 -15.29 12.06
C SER A 113 -8.06 -14.12 12.97
N GLY A 114 -8.48 -13.01 12.36
CA GLY A 114 -8.93 -11.84 13.09
C GLY A 114 -10.29 -12.09 13.77
N THR A 115 -10.54 -11.37 14.87
CA THR A 115 -11.81 -11.43 15.63
C THR A 115 -12.91 -10.55 15.04
N TRP A 116 -12.69 -9.93 13.88
CA TRP A 116 -13.62 -9.02 13.19
C TRP A 116 -14.19 -9.65 11.93
N GLU A 117 -15.31 -9.10 11.47
CA GLU A 117 -15.97 -9.54 10.25
C GLU A 117 -15.11 -9.24 9.00
N PRO A 118 -14.86 -10.23 8.12
CA PRO A 118 -14.16 -10.01 6.86
C PRO A 118 -15.05 -9.23 5.88
N ILE A 119 -14.46 -8.28 5.16
CA ILE A 119 -15.11 -7.58 4.04
C ILE A 119 -15.09 -8.44 2.78
N LEU A 120 -13.98 -9.13 2.55
CA LEU A 120 -13.80 -10.11 1.48
C LEU A 120 -13.59 -11.49 2.10
N ASP A 121 -14.19 -12.51 1.53
CA ASP A 121 -13.85 -13.90 1.86
C ASP A 121 -12.42 -14.21 1.46
N ARG A 122 -11.80 -15.16 2.15
CA ARG A 122 -10.39 -15.51 1.96
C ARG A 122 -10.06 -15.91 0.50
N PRO A 123 -10.84 -16.78 -0.18
CA PRO A 123 -10.57 -17.15 -1.57
C PRO A 123 -10.59 -15.94 -2.51
N THR A 124 -11.57 -15.06 -2.40
CA THR A 124 -11.66 -13.84 -3.23
C THR A 124 -10.47 -12.91 -2.97
N TRP A 125 -10.09 -12.73 -1.70
CA TRP A 125 -8.93 -11.91 -1.35
C TRP A 125 -7.62 -12.48 -1.92
N GLU A 126 -7.41 -13.80 -1.87
CA GLU A 126 -6.23 -14.46 -2.43
C GLU A 126 -6.19 -14.29 -3.97
N GLN A 127 -7.30 -14.45 -4.67
CA GLN A 127 -7.40 -14.21 -6.11
C GLN A 127 -7.07 -12.74 -6.46
N VAL A 128 -7.64 -11.78 -5.73
CA VAL A 128 -7.36 -10.36 -5.91
C VAL A 128 -5.87 -10.07 -5.70
N ARG A 129 -5.27 -10.65 -4.66
CA ARG A 129 -3.85 -10.51 -4.36
C ARG A 129 -2.99 -11.09 -5.49
N GLN A 130 -3.32 -12.29 -5.98
CA GLN A 130 -2.61 -12.93 -7.10
C GLN A 130 -2.66 -12.05 -8.35
N VAL A 131 -3.82 -11.52 -8.70
CA VAL A 131 -3.99 -10.61 -9.84
C VAL A 131 -3.16 -9.33 -9.66
N LEU A 132 -3.09 -8.77 -8.45
CA LEU A 132 -2.35 -7.53 -8.19
C LEU A 132 -0.84 -7.73 -8.07
N ASP A 133 -0.39 -8.94 -7.72
CA ASP A 133 1.03 -9.29 -7.57
C ASP A 133 1.63 -9.84 -8.86
N ASP A 134 0.82 -10.09 -9.89
CA ASP A 134 1.28 -10.58 -11.20
C ASP A 134 2.25 -9.57 -11.85
N PRO A 135 3.54 -9.94 -12.03
CA PRO A 135 4.55 -9.06 -12.62
C PRO A 135 4.23 -8.68 -14.07
N SER A 136 3.49 -9.52 -14.80
CA SER A 136 3.13 -9.29 -16.20
C SER A 136 2.21 -8.07 -16.38
N ARG A 137 1.43 -7.72 -15.35
CA ARG A 137 0.56 -6.52 -15.32
C ARG A 137 1.33 -5.22 -15.06
N SER A 138 2.61 -5.32 -14.72
CA SER A 138 3.43 -4.13 -14.50
C SER A 138 3.72 -3.45 -15.84
N THR A 139 3.10 -2.32 -16.09
CA THR A 139 3.44 -1.44 -17.21
C THR A 139 4.70 -0.60 -16.94
N ALA A 140 5.36 -0.81 -15.82
CA ALA A 140 6.65 -0.23 -15.55
C ALA A 140 7.64 -0.81 -16.56
N SER A 141 7.85 -0.10 -17.66
CA SER A 141 9.00 -0.36 -18.53
C SER A 141 10.22 -0.53 -17.64
N SER A 142 10.96 -1.60 -17.89
CA SER A 142 12.17 -2.00 -17.15
C SER A 142 12.86 -0.78 -16.51
N ARG A 143 13.08 -0.82 -15.21
CA ARG A 143 13.90 0.16 -14.48
C ARG A 143 15.37 0.08 -14.92
N ALA A 144 15.68 -0.78 -15.91
CA ALA A 144 16.98 -0.79 -16.55
C ALA A 144 17.30 0.62 -17.03
N ARG A 145 18.51 1.07 -16.76
CA ARG A 145 18.99 2.40 -17.16
C ARG A 145 18.81 2.54 -18.66
N ARG A 146 17.84 3.32 -19.09
CA ARG A 146 17.49 3.53 -20.51
C ARG A 146 18.53 4.40 -21.22
N TYR A 147 19.37 5.05 -20.46
CA TYR A 147 20.43 5.94 -20.95
C TYR A 147 21.77 5.53 -20.34
N LEU A 148 22.74 5.28 -21.21
CA LEU A 148 24.06 4.77 -20.84
C LEU A 148 24.74 5.62 -19.76
N LEU A 149 24.62 6.95 -19.85
CA LEU A 149 25.27 7.89 -18.94
C LEU A 149 24.39 8.32 -17.74
N GLY A 150 23.19 7.73 -17.59
CA GLY A 150 22.30 8.04 -16.48
C GLY A 150 22.93 7.69 -15.13
N GLY A 151 23.14 8.68 -14.28
CA GLY A 151 23.77 8.55 -12.96
C GLY A 151 25.29 8.66 -12.93
N PHE A 152 25.98 8.79 -14.09
CA PHE A 152 27.42 9.03 -14.16
C PHE A 152 27.74 10.49 -14.42
N LEU A 153 26.89 11.24 -15.07
CA LEU A 153 27.10 12.64 -15.37
C LEU A 153 26.80 13.52 -14.16
N ILE A 154 27.74 14.40 -13.87
CA ILE A 154 27.64 15.42 -12.83
C ILE A 154 27.63 16.79 -13.49
N CYS A 155 26.87 17.74 -12.93
CA CYS A 155 26.86 19.13 -13.43
C CYS A 155 28.23 19.75 -13.33
N GLY A 156 28.74 20.22 -14.46
CA GLY A 156 30.06 20.89 -14.55
C GLY A 156 30.08 22.36 -14.13
N ILE A 157 28.95 22.92 -13.71
CA ILE A 157 28.89 24.30 -13.21
C ILE A 157 29.63 24.37 -11.88
N LYS A 158 30.60 25.32 -11.77
CA LYS A 158 31.40 25.51 -10.58
C LYS A 158 30.52 25.62 -9.32
N GLY A 159 30.71 24.70 -8.36
CA GLY A 159 29.98 24.65 -7.10
C GLY A 159 28.61 23.90 -7.14
N CYS A 160 28.17 23.36 -8.28
CA CYS A 160 26.88 22.65 -8.36
C CYS A 160 26.98 21.17 -7.94
N GLY A 161 27.87 20.38 -8.54
CA GLY A 161 28.13 18.96 -8.22
C GLY A 161 26.92 18.02 -8.27
N LYS A 162 25.74 18.46 -8.71
CA LYS A 162 24.50 17.65 -8.72
C LYS A 162 24.52 16.62 -9.85
N PRO A 163 24.00 15.41 -9.63
CA PRO A 163 23.87 14.42 -10.70
C PRO A 163 22.88 14.91 -11.76
N LEU A 164 23.24 14.73 -13.03
CA LEU A 164 22.37 15.01 -14.16
C LEU A 164 21.41 13.84 -14.37
N ILE A 165 20.14 14.16 -14.55
CA ILE A 165 19.09 13.21 -14.86
C ILE A 165 18.56 13.46 -16.27
N SER A 166 18.36 12.40 -17.03
CA SER A 166 17.72 12.49 -18.33
C SER A 166 16.20 12.39 -18.14
N ARG A 167 15.47 13.35 -18.69
CA ARG A 167 14.01 13.30 -18.75
C ARG A 167 13.52 13.82 -20.09
N LEU A 168 12.35 13.35 -20.52
CA LEU A 168 11.67 13.93 -21.69
C LEU A 168 11.25 15.36 -21.36
N LYS A 169 11.63 16.30 -22.20
CA LYS A 169 11.09 17.66 -22.18
C LYS A 169 9.82 17.68 -23.00
N TYR A 170 8.69 18.03 -22.37
CA TYR A 170 7.42 18.25 -23.05
C TYR A 170 7.45 19.65 -23.65
N GLU A 171 7.41 19.72 -24.96
CA GLU A 171 7.19 20.97 -25.70
C GLU A 171 5.72 21.00 -26.17
N PRO A 172 5.08 22.18 -26.27
CA PRO A 172 3.66 22.28 -26.71
C PRO A 172 3.40 21.64 -28.09
N TRP A 173 4.44 21.48 -28.88
CA TRP A 173 4.39 21.01 -30.28
C TRP A 173 4.96 19.59 -30.48
N GLY A 174 5.26 18.88 -29.44
CA GLY A 174 5.80 17.52 -29.51
C GLY A 174 6.83 17.20 -28.43
N THR A 175 7.22 15.92 -28.33
CA THR A 175 8.19 15.43 -27.36
C THR A 175 9.57 15.36 -28.02
N THR A 176 10.48 16.26 -27.64
CA THR A 176 11.88 16.21 -28.11
C THR A 176 12.76 15.53 -27.06
N ARG A 177 13.52 14.53 -27.49
CA ARG A 177 14.58 13.91 -26.66
C ARG A 177 15.83 14.79 -26.74
N ARG A 178 16.32 15.23 -25.60
CA ARG A 178 17.67 15.80 -25.44
C ARG A 178 18.47 14.94 -24.47
#